data_898dbf9a417f0d238199e870c9043753
#
_entry.id   898dbf9a417f0d238199e870c9043753
#
_cell.length_a   1.000
_cell.length_b   1.000
_cell.length_c   1.000
_cell.angle_alpha   90.00
_cell.angle_beta   90.00
_cell.angle_gamma   90.00
#
_symmetry.space_group_name_H-M   'P 1'
#
loop_
_entity.id
_entity.type
_entity.pdbx_description
1 polymer ?
#
loop_
_entity_poly.entity_id
_entity_poly.type
_entity_poly.pdbx_seq_one_letter_code
_entity_poly.pdbx_strand_id
1 'polypeptide(L)'
;MFLSKVTLTEKKHAEVVEELKTKLAEGEIEKDDSTKARPRQQKIYAPADGELMQMSSVVDEDGKPFPGKGFAIKPSAGKIYAPFDGKIRFTFGTKHAFEIISDNGLQVVVHVGLGTVNLRGEGFETYYDDGQEVKKGNLLLEFDRDLALKNGYKDTIVTFYTQPGRIKKASPIKAGSTVKHGDEVVEVQFK
;
A
#
# COMPACT_ATOMS: atom_id res chain seq x y z
N MET A 1 26.66 21.78 17.45
CA MET A 1 26.23 21.55 16.05
C MET A 1 25.61 20.16 15.95
N PHE A 2 24.31 20.08 16.23
CA PHE A 2 23.57 18.81 16.13
C PHE A 2 23.10 18.63 14.69
N LEU A 3 23.84 17.87 13.91
CA LEU A 3 23.33 17.30 12.67
C LEU A 3 22.33 16.22 13.08
N SER A 4 21.03 16.52 12.91
CA SER A 4 19.97 15.52 13.02
C SER A 4 20.28 14.41 12.03
N LYS A 5 20.61 13.23 12.52
CA LYS A 5 20.65 12.02 11.71
C LYS A 5 19.22 11.76 11.25
N VAL A 6 18.88 12.22 10.06
CA VAL A 6 17.69 11.73 9.36
C VAL A 6 17.88 10.23 9.26
N THR A 7 16.99 9.46 9.86
CA THR A 7 17.12 8.01 9.88
C THR A 7 17.02 7.45 8.48
N LEU A 8 17.62 6.29 8.25
CA LEU A 8 17.61 5.60 6.96
C LEU A 8 16.17 5.38 6.44
N THR A 9 15.23 5.14 7.35
CA THR A 9 13.80 4.94 7.08
C THR A 9 13.11 6.22 6.62
N GLU A 10 13.39 7.37 7.26
CA GLU A 10 12.87 8.67 6.81
C GLU A 10 13.39 9.04 5.41
N LYS A 11 14.67 8.73 5.13
CA LYS A 11 15.25 8.90 3.80
C LYS A 11 14.54 8.02 2.78
N LYS A 12 14.31 6.75 3.07
CA LYS A 12 13.66 5.81 2.16
C LYS A 12 12.18 6.13 1.93
N HIS A 13 11.48 6.57 2.97
CA HIS A 13 10.10 7.04 2.81
C HIS A 13 10.06 8.33 1.97
N ALA A 14 11.00 9.24 2.19
CA ALA A 14 11.14 10.45 1.38
C ALA A 14 11.50 10.12 -0.08
N GLU A 15 12.35 9.11 -0.33
CA GLU A 15 12.68 8.63 -1.68
C GLU A 15 11.45 8.06 -2.38
N VAL A 16 10.63 7.26 -1.69
CA VAL A 16 9.35 6.74 -2.22
C VAL A 16 8.39 7.87 -2.57
N VAL A 17 8.24 8.85 -1.69
CA VAL A 17 7.38 10.02 -1.94
C VAL A 17 7.93 10.87 -3.08
N GLU A 18 9.25 11.01 -3.20
CA GLU A 18 9.89 11.78 -4.26
C GLU A 18 9.83 11.07 -5.61
N GLU A 19 10.00 9.74 -5.64
CA GLU A 19 9.79 8.92 -6.84
C GLU A 19 8.34 9.03 -7.33
N LEU A 20 7.37 9.02 -6.40
CA LEU A 20 5.96 9.27 -6.70
C LEU A 20 5.74 10.65 -7.33
N LYS A 21 6.34 11.70 -6.77
CA LYS A 21 6.24 13.05 -7.30
C LYS A 21 6.89 13.19 -8.68
N THR A 22 8.04 12.56 -8.87
CA THR A 22 8.77 12.59 -10.14
C THR A 22 7.96 11.91 -11.24
N LYS A 23 7.43 10.73 -11.00
CA LYS A 23 6.56 10.02 -11.96
C LYS A 23 5.27 10.79 -12.27
N LEU A 24 4.72 11.50 -11.28
CA LEU A 24 3.59 12.42 -11.49
C LEU A 24 3.95 13.61 -12.37
N ALA A 25 5.16 14.16 -12.21
CA ALA A 25 5.64 15.34 -12.96
C ALA A 25 6.03 15.00 -14.40
N GLU A 26 6.57 13.80 -14.64
CA GLU A 26 6.99 13.32 -15.96
C GLU A 26 5.83 12.88 -16.87
N GLY A 27 4.58 12.93 -16.37
CA GLY A 27 3.40 12.55 -17.13
C GLY A 27 3.26 11.05 -17.38
N GLU A 28 4.11 10.22 -16.79
CA GLU A 28 3.98 8.77 -16.78
C GLU A 28 2.72 8.31 -16.01
N ILE A 29 2.14 9.24 -15.24
CA ILE A 29 0.92 9.05 -14.50
C ILE A 29 -0.11 10.04 -15.07
N GLU A 30 -1.04 9.55 -15.88
CA GLU A 30 -2.09 10.39 -16.47
C GLU A 30 -2.85 11.17 -15.39
N LYS A 31 -3.03 12.47 -15.61
CA LYS A 31 -3.97 13.28 -14.85
C LYS A 31 -5.37 12.77 -15.17
N ASP A 32 -6.06 12.33 -14.14
CA ASP A 32 -7.41 11.80 -14.19
C ASP A 32 -8.39 12.77 -14.89
N ASP A 33 -8.90 12.35 -16.04
CA ASP A 33 -9.99 13.06 -16.75
C ASP A 33 -11.34 12.69 -16.12
N SER A 34 -11.84 13.55 -15.24
CA SER A 34 -13.00 13.32 -14.38
C SER A 34 -14.30 13.93 -14.88
N THR A 35 -14.72 13.66 -16.11
CA THR A 35 -16.02 14.14 -16.62
C THR A 35 -17.20 13.22 -16.31
N LYS A 36 -16.99 12.03 -15.76
CA LYS A 36 -18.06 11.12 -15.30
C LYS A 36 -18.37 11.33 -13.83
N ALA A 37 -19.65 11.46 -13.46
CA ALA A 37 -20.09 11.47 -12.07
C ALA A 37 -19.66 10.14 -11.41
N ARG A 38 -18.66 10.21 -10.53
CA ARG A 38 -18.10 9.04 -9.85
C ARG A 38 -18.87 8.77 -8.56
N PRO A 39 -19.00 7.51 -8.14
CA PRO A 39 -19.53 7.18 -6.81
C PRO A 39 -18.74 7.94 -5.75
N ARG A 40 -19.48 8.51 -4.78
CA ARG A 40 -18.86 9.26 -3.67
C ARG A 40 -18.27 8.37 -2.58
N GLN A 41 -18.27 7.06 -2.80
CA GLN A 41 -17.83 6.04 -1.84
C GLN A 41 -17.01 4.97 -2.56
N GLN A 42 -16.03 4.41 -1.85
CA GLN A 42 -15.23 3.28 -2.29
C GLN A 42 -15.01 2.32 -1.14
N LYS A 43 -15.31 1.05 -1.36
CA LYS A 43 -14.92 -0.03 -0.44
C LYS A 43 -13.52 -0.51 -0.75
N ILE A 44 -12.75 -0.76 0.30
CA ILE A 44 -11.42 -1.35 0.23
C ILE A 44 -11.49 -2.69 0.94
N TYR A 45 -10.99 -3.70 0.27
CA TYR A 45 -10.99 -5.08 0.74
C TYR A 45 -9.59 -5.49 1.19
N ALA A 46 -9.51 -6.50 2.04
CA ALA A 46 -8.24 -7.01 2.53
C ALA A 46 -7.36 -7.50 1.36
N PRO A 47 -6.16 -6.94 1.19
CA PRO A 47 -5.23 -7.38 0.15
C PRO A 47 -4.48 -8.67 0.53
N ALA A 48 -4.67 -9.19 1.73
CA ALA A 48 -4.02 -10.41 2.20
C ALA A 48 -4.84 -11.09 3.29
N ASP A 49 -4.55 -12.37 3.54
CA ASP A 49 -5.05 -13.09 4.70
C ASP A 49 -4.22 -12.73 5.94
N GLY A 50 -4.84 -12.54 7.08
CA GLY A 50 -4.13 -12.27 8.33
C GLY A 50 -4.93 -11.55 9.39
N GLU A 51 -4.25 -10.91 10.33
CA GLU A 51 -4.85 -10.10 11.38
C GLU A 51 -4.85 -8.63 11.01
N LEU A 52 -6.02 -8.00 11.07
CA LEU A 52 -6.20 -6.58 10.76
C LEU A 52 -5.65 -5.70 11.89
N MET A 53 -4.89 -4.68 11.53
CA MET A 53 -4.20 -3.77 12.45
C MET A 53 -4.58 -2.32 12.19
N GLN A 54 -4.67 -1.52 13.25
CA GLN A 54 -4.72 -0.06 13.12
C GLN A 54 -3.39 0.47 12.60
N MET A 55 -3.44 1.50 11.74
CA MET A 55 -2.23 2.15 11.26
C MET A 55 -1.36 2.70 12.41
N SER A 56 -1.99 3.18 13.48
CA SER A 56 -1.28 3.72 14.66
C SER A 56 -0.46 2.69 15.43
N SER A 57 -0.70 1.39 15.23
CA SER A 57 0.08 0.31 15.83
C SER A 57 1.23 -0.16 14.95
N VAL A 58 1.34 0.35 13.72
CA VAL A 58 2.41 -0.01 12.80
C VAL A 58 3.64 0.82 13.11
N VAL A 59 4.72 0.12 13.42
CA VAL A 59 6.04 0.75 13.62
C VAL A 59 7.04 0.12 12.65
N ASP A 60 7.94 0.96 12.14
CA ASP A 60 9.01 0.54 11.26
C ASP A 60 10.07 -0.32 11.98
N GLU A 61 11.15 -0.63 11.29
CA GLU A 61 12.27 -1.40 11.83
C GLU A 61 13.00 -0.70 12.99
N ASP A 62 12.90 0.63 13.07
CA ASP A 62 13.47 1.45 14.13
C ASP A 62 12.49 1.73 15.29
N GLY A 63 11.28 1.17 15.22
CA GLY A 63 10.22 1.37 16.22
C GLY A 63 9.47 2.70 16.10
N LYS A 64 9.61 3.43 14.98
CA LYS A 64 8.88 4.66 14.74
C LYS A 64 7.52 4.39 14.09
N PRO A 65 6.48 5.18 14.42
CA PRO A 65 5.18 5.03 13.77
C PRO A 65 5.28 5.18 12.26
N PHE A 66 4.64 4.27 11.52
CA PHE A 66 4.54 4.37 10.07
C PHE A 66 3.67 5.59 9.71
N PRO A 67 4.16 6.52 8.89
CA PRO A 67 3.40 7.69 8.54
C PRO A 67 2.31 7.38 7.52
N GLY A 68 1.14 8.03 7.63
CA GLY A 68 0.05 7.90 6.68
C GLY A 68 -1.27 7.51 7.30
N LYS A 69 -2.30 7.44 6.47
CA LYS A 69 -3.66 7.03 6.83
C LYS A 69 -4.05 5.79 6.02
N GLY A 70 -4.65 4.81 6.68
CA GLY A 70 -5.03 3.54 6.08
C GLY A 70 -5.16 2.46 7.13
N PHE A 71 -4.72 1.26 6.80
CA PHE A 71 -4.72 0.11 7.69
C PHE A 71 -3.53 -0.80 7.38
N ALA A 72 -3.30 -1.77 8.25
CA ALA A 72 -2.30 -2.80 8.01
C ALA A 72 -2.84 -4.19 8.29
N ILE A 73 -2.13 -5.20 7.80
CA ILE A 73 -2.41 -6.61 8.06
C ILE A 73 -1.10 -7.28 8.48
N LYS A 74 -1.16 -8.01 9.59
CA LYS A 74 -0.13 -8.99 9.94
C LYS A 74 -0.45 -10.27 9.15
N PRO A 75 0.28 -10.57 8.07
CA PRO A 75 -0.14 -11.60 7.14
C PRO A 75 0.07 -13.00 7.69
N SER A 76 -0.80 -13.93 7.29
CA SER A 76 -0.63 -15.37 7.53
C SER A 76 0.02 -16.09 6.35
N ALA A 77 0.06 -15.47 5.17
CA ALA A 77 0.68 -15.98 3.95
C ALA A 77 1.33 -14.85 3.14
N GLY A 78 2.20 -15.20 2.20
CA GLY A 78 2.94 -14.24 1.36
C GLY A 78 2.23 -13.83 0.08
N LYS A 79 0.91 -13.96 -0.01
CA LYS A 79 0.12 -13.64 -1.21
C LYS A 79 -0.62 -12.33 -1.06
N ILE A 80 -0.51 -11.47 -2.05
CA ILE A 80 -1.10 -10.13 -2.08
C ILE A 80 -2.09 -10.04 -3.25
N TYR A 81 -3.27 -9.53 -2.96
CA TYR A 81 -4.41 -9.48 -3.88
C TYR A 81 -4.88 -8.04 -4.08
N ALA A 82 -5.54 -7.79 -5.22
CA ALA A 82 -6.12 -6.49 -5.51
C ALA A 82 -7.20 -6.12 -4.47
N PRO A 83 -7.08 -4.96 -3.79
CA PRO A 83 -8.01 -4.55 -2.75
C PRO A 83 -9.33 -3.98 -3.28
N PHE A 84 -9.43 -3.72 -4.58
CA PHE A 84 -10.63 -3.28 -5.30
C PHE A 84 -10.40 -3.41 -6.82
N ASP A 85 -11.46 -3.21 -7.61
CA ASP A 85 -11.36 -3.08 -9.06
C ASP A 85 -10.66 -1.77 -9.41
N GLY A 86 -9.64 -1.84 -10.26
CA GLY A 86 -8.87 -0.65 -10.61
C GLY A 86 -7.74 -0.91 -11.57
N LYS A 87 -6.83 0.03 -11.66
CA LYS A 87 -5.66 -0.02 -12.54
C LYS A 87 -4.39 0.10 -11.71
N ILE A 88 -3.41 -0.75 -11.97
CA ILE A 88 -2.07 -0.60 -11.40
C ILE A 88 -1.43 0.62 -12.06
N ARG A 89 -1.07 1.62 -11.24
CA ARG A 89 -0.44 2.84 -11.76
C ARG A 89 1.05 2.65 -11.96
N PHE A 90 1.70 2.13 -10.97
CA PHE A 90 3.12 1.78 -11.03
C PHE A 90 3.51 0.83 -9.91
N THR A 91 4.62 0.13 -10.13
CA THR A 91 5.30 -0.71 -9.16
C THR A 91 6.66 -0.12 -8.84
N PHE A 92 7.04 -0.12 -7.56
CA PHE A 92 8.39 0.27 -7.18
C PHE A 92 9.41 -0.72 -7.73
N GLY A 93 10.57 -0.24 -8.19
CA GLY A 93 11.57 -1.06 -8.85
C GLY A 93 12.06 -2.26 -8.02
N THR A 94 11.95 -2.18 -6.69
CA THR A 94 12.23 -3.28 -5.76
C THR A 94 11.03 -4.18 -5.48
N LYS A 95 9.92 -4.01 -6.19
CA LYS A 95 8.68 -4.81 -6.13
C LYS A 95 7.98 -4.89 -4.76
N HIS A 96 8.51 -4.21 -3.73
CA HIS A 96 7.96 -4.26 -2.37
C HIS A 96 6.70 -3.41 -2.18
N ALA A 97 6.36 -2.58 -3.14
CA ALA A 97 5.18 -1.73 -3.10
C ALA A 97 4.65 -1.43 -4.51
N PHE A 98 3.34 -1.23 -4.62
CA PHE A 98 2.68 -0.79 -5.84
C PHE A 98 1.54 0.18 -5.52
N GLU A 99 1.22 1.07 -6.45
CA GLU A 99 0.05 1.93 -6.38
C GLU A 99 -1.06 1.41 -7.28
N ILE A 100 -2.27 1.37 -6.74
CA ILE A 100 -3.50 1.06 -7.47
C ILE A 100 -4.49 2.22 -7.38
N ILE A 101 -5.15 2.54 -8.48
CA ILE A 101 -6.22 3.53 -8.55
C ILE A 101 -7.53 2.84 -8.90
N SER A 102 -8.59 3.13 -8.15
CA SER A 102 -9.95 2.67 -8.46
C SER A 102 -10.61 3.53 -9.55
N ASP A 103 -11.68 3.02 -10.17
CA ASP A 103 -12.43 3.75 -11.20
C ASP A 103 -13.01 5.08 -10.70
N ASN A 104 -13.25 5.22 -9.40
CA ASN A 104 -13.71 6.46 -8.79
C ASN A 104 -12.58 7.33 -8.21
N GLY A 105 -11.33 7.01 -8.55
CA GLY A 105 -10.17 7.84 -8.30
C GLY A 105 -9.54 7.71 -6.91
N LEU A 106 -9.89 6.67 -6.12
CA LEU A 106 -9.15 6.37 -4.90
C LEU A 106 -7.78 5.81 -5.26
N GLN A 107 -6.74 6.40 -4.70
CA GLN A 107 -5.36 5.95 -4.87
C GLN A 107 -4.83 5.41 -3.55
N VAL A 108 -4.33 4.18 -3.59
CA VAL A 108 -3.69 3.54 -2.44
C VAL A 108 -2.36 2.91 -2.85
N VAL A 109 -1.42 2.91 -1.93
CA VAL A 109 -0.22 2.07 -2.02
C VAL A 109 -0.41 0.87 -1.12
N VAL A 110 -0.10 -0.31 -1.66
CA VAL A 110 0.07 -1.53 -0.88
C VAL A 110 1.57 -1.75 -0.72
N HIS A 111 2.05 -1.60 0.50
CA HIS A 111 3.45 -1.71 0.89
C HIS A 111 3.67 -3.05 1.59
N VAL A 112 4.49 -3.90 1.01
CA VAL A 112 4.64 -5.30 1.41
C VAL A 112 5.89 -5.49 2.25
N GLY A 113 5.67 -5.62 3.55
CA GLY A 113 6.73 -5.65 4.54
C GLY A 113 7.29 -4.27 4.88
N LEU A 114 8.03 -4.18 5.96
CA LEU A 114 8.74 -2.97 6.38
C LEU A 114 10.24 -3.25 6.39
N GLY A 115 11.01 -2.37 5.78
CA GLY A 115 12.44 -2.59 5.51
C GLY A 115 12.73 -3.47 4.29
N THR A 116 11.73 -4.09 3.69
CA THR A 116 11.84 -5.03 2.57
C THR A 116 12.35 -4.40 1.26
N VAL A 117 12.34 -3.08 1.14
CA VAL A 117 13.05 -2.36 0.06
C VAL A 117 14.51 -2.77 -0.04
N ASN A 118 15.13 -3.16 1.08
CA ASN A 118 16.53 -3.60 1.16
C ASN A 118 16.78 -4.97 0.54
N LEU A 119 15.74 -5.76 0.31
CA LEU A 119 15.82 -7.04 -0.42
C LEU A 119 16.04 -6.83 -1.92
N ARG A 120 15.88 -5.59 -2.41
CA ARG A 120 16.13 -5.21 -3.82
C ARG A 120 15.36 -6.07 -4.84
N GLY A 121 14.17 -6.51 -4.45
CA GLY A 121 13.30 -7.36 -5.26
C GLY A 121 13.48 -8.86 -5.04
N GLU A 122 14.47 -9.28 -4.28
CA GLU A 122 14.65 -10.69 -3.92
C GLU A 122 13.47 -11.18 -3.07
N GLY A 123 12.93 -12.34 -3.42
CA GLY A 123 11.76 -12.90 -2.76
C GLY A 123 10.43 -12.28 -3.16
N PHE A 124 10.39 -11.41 -4.19
CA PHE A 124 9.16 -10.83 -4.73
C PHE A 124 8.90 -11.31 -6.16
N GLU A 125 7.69 -11.79 -6.40
CA GLU A 125 7.19 -12.16 -7.73
C GLU A 125 5.89 -11.41 -8.01
N THR A 126 5.82 -10.73 -9.15
CA THR A 126 4.65 -9.95 -9.58
C THR A 126 3.96 -10.62 -10.76
N TYR A 127 2.61 -10.57 -10.77
CA TYR A 127 1.74 -11.22 -11.77
C TYR A 127 0.91 -10.19 -12.54
N TYR A 128 1.40 -8.97 -12.65
CA TYR A 128 0.76 -7.86 -13.36
C TYR A 128 1.82 -6.93 -13.95
N ASP A 129 1.37 -6.11 -14.89
CA ASP A 129 2.16 -5.03 -15.48
C ASP A 129 1.64 -3.66 -15.02
N ASP A 130 2.52 -2.65 -15.02
CA ASP A 130 2.11 -1.26 -14.82
C ASP A 130 1.11 -0.86 -15.91
N GLY A 131 0.05 -0.19 -15.51
CA GLY A 131 -1.05 0.18 -16.39
C GLY A 131 -2.13 -0.88 -16.59
N GLN A 132 -1.94 -2.09 -16.08
CA GLN A 132 -2.92 -3.17 -16.19
C GLN A 132 -4.16 -2.91 -15.34
N GLU A 133 -5.34 -3.17 -15.92
CA GLU A 133 -6.60 -3.27 -15.15
C GLU A 133 -6.65 -4.58 -14.38
N VAL A 134 -7.08 -4.50 -13.14
CA VAL A 134 -7.21 -5.65 -12.24
C VAL A 134 -8.56 -5.64 -11.56
N LYS A 135 -9.03 -6.82 -11.18
CA LYS A 135 -10.27 -7.00 -10.43
C LYS A 135 -9.96 -7.33 -8.97
N LYS A 136 -10.84 -6.90 -8.08
CA LYS A 136 -10.79 -7.26 -6.66
C LYS A 136 -10.51 -8.75 -6.51
N GLY A 137 -9.51 -9.10 -5.69
CA GLY A 137 -9.14 -10.48 -5.42
C GLY A 137 -8.22 -11.13 -6.47
N ASN A 138 -7.85 -10.43 -7.56
CA ASN A 138 -6.78 -10.94 -8.41
C ASN A 138 -5.49 -11.05 -7.61
N LEU A 139 -4.78 -12.17 -7.72
CA LEU A 139 -3.44 -12.32 -7.17
C LEU A 139 -2.49 -11.38 -7.94
N LEU A 140 -1.86 -10.48 -7.21
CA LEU A 140 -0.96 -9.48 -7.79
C LEU A 140 0.50 -9.78 -7.52
N LEU A 141 0.81 -10.25 -6.32
CA LEU A 141 2.19 -10.40 -5.89
C LEU A 141 2.32 -11.53 -4.87
N GLU A 142 3.43 -12.25 -4.94
CA GLU A 142 3.88 -13.14 -3.88
C GLU A 142 5.21 -12.64 -3.31
N PHE A 143 5.40 -12.78 -1.99
CA PHE A 143 6.67 -12.47 -1.35
C PHE A 143 7.07 -13.54 -0.34
N ASP A 144 8.37 -13.75 -0.25
CA ASP A 144 8.96 -14.67 0.70
C ASP A 144 9.05 -14.02 2.08
N ARG A 145 8.06 -14.32 2.95
CA ARG A 145 7.99 -13.82 4.32
C ARG A 145 9.17 -14.28 5.17
N ASP A 146 9.58 -15.52 4.99
CA ASP A 146 10.67 -16.10 5.77
C ASP A 146 12.00 -15.42 5.44
N LEU A 147 12.20 -15.11 4.15
CA LEU A 147 13.36 -14.32 3.72
C LEU A 147 13.35 -12.93 4.37
N ALA A 148 12.20 -12.24 4.37
CA ALA A 148 12.08 -10.93 5.01
C ALA A 148 12.38 -10.98 6.50
N LEU A 149 11.77 -11.91 7.24
CA LEU A 149 11.94 -12.08 8.68
C LEU A 149 13.38 -12.49 9.03
N LYS A 150 13.98 -13.39 8.26
CA LYS A 150 15.37 -13.84 8.45
C LYS A 150 16.38 -12.69 8.29
N ASN A 151 16.06 -11.71 7.45
CA ASN A 151 16.88 -10.50 7.25
C ASN A 151 16.57 -9.37 8.26
N GLY A 152 15.73 -9.64 9.28
CA GLY A 152 15.39 -8.68 10.32
C GLY A 152 14.33 -7.65 9.91
N TYR A 153 13.65 -7.86 8.78
CA TYR A 153 12.55 -7.02 8.32
C TYR A 153 11.20 -7.51 8.86
N LYS A 154 10.16 -6.70 8.74
CA LYS A 154 8.80 -7.10 9.13
C LYS A 154 8.01 -7.49 7.90
N ASP A 155 7.13 -8.47 8.05
CA ASP A 155 6.24 -8.93 6.99
C ASP A 155 4.91 -8.18 6.92
N THR A 156 4.69 -7.21 7.82
CA THR A 156 3.45 -6.41 7.89
C THR A 156 3.14 -5.74 6.55
N ILE A 157 1.91 -5.92 6.08
CA ILE A 157 1.42 -5.32 4.85
C ILE A 157 0.66 -4.05 5.20
N VAL A 158 1.07 -2.92 4.63
CA VAL A 158 0.47 -1.61 4.91
C VAL A 158 -0.25 -1.10 3.66
N THR A 159 -1.53 -0.77 3.82
CA THR A 159 -2.35 -0.16 2.77
C THR A 159 -2.68 1.27 3.18
N PHE A 160 -2.17 2.26 2.44
CA PHE A 160 -2.34 3.66 2.80
C PHE A 160 -2.76 4.52 1.61
N TYR A 161 -3.48 5.60 1.92
CA TYR A 161 -3.99 6.56 0.94
C TYR A 161 -2.88 7.53 0.51
N THR A 162 -2.67 7.67 -0.80
CA THR A 162 -1.69 8.65 -1.32
C THR A 162 -2.26 10.06 -1.39
N GLN A 163 -3.59 10.19 -1.40
CA GLN A 163 -4.29 11.48 -1.40
C GLN A 163 -5.31 11.58 -0.23
N PRO A 164 -4.85 11.52 1.03
CA PRO A 164 -5.75 11.50 2.18
C PRO A 164 -6.62 12.76 2.30
N GLY A 165 -6.20 13.88 1.70
CA GLY A 165 -6.96 15.13 1.66
C GLY A 165 -8.27 15.04 0.87
N ARG A 166 -8.42 14.08 -0.04
CA ARG A 166 -9.65 13.83 -0.80
C ARG A 166 -10.69 13.02 -0.02
N ILE A 167 -10.27 12.36 1.04
CA ILE A 167 -11.16 11.52 1.87
C ILE A 167 -11.83 12.40 2.91
N LYS A 168 -13.16 12.41 2.88
CA LYS A 168 -14.00 13.08 3.87
C LYS A 168 -14.13 12.25 5.13
N LYS A 169 -14.37 10.95 4.98
CA LYS A 169 -14.58 9.99 6.06
C LYS A 169 -14.15 8.60 5.63
N ALA A 170 -13.62 7.85 6.59
CA ALA A 170 -13.41 6.41 6.47
C ALA A 170 -14.15 5.69 7.60
N SER A 171 -14.72 4.52 7.32
CA SER A 171 -15.36 3.70 8.35
C SER A 171 -14.31 3.20 9.37
N PRO A 172 -14.73 2.90 10.60
CA PRO A 172 -13.83 2.31 11.60
C PRO A 172 -13.30 0.96 11.15
N ILE A 173 -12.05 0.68 11.48
CA ILE A 173 -11.38 -0.61 11.22
C ILE A 173 -11.54 -1.50 12.44
N LYS A 174 -11.93 -2.76 12.23
CA LYS A 174 -12.05 -3.77 13.28
C LYS A 174 -10.69 -4.43 13.57
N ALA A 175 -9.76 -3.66 14.14
CA ALA A 175 -8.44 -4.18 14.48
C ALA A 175 -8.51 -5.39 15.42
N GLY A 176 -7.58 -6.34 15.26
CA GLY A 176 -7.53 -7.61 15.97
C GLY A 176 -8.43 -8.70 15.36
N SER A 177 -9.25 -8.37 14.34
CA SER A 177 -10.03 -9.40 13.65
C SER A 177 -9.17 -10.12 12.61
N THR A 178 -9.43 -11.42 12.43
CA THR A 178 -8.87 -12.19 11.32
C THR A 178 -9.67 -11.87 10.05
N VAL A 179 -8.95 -11.57 8.98
CA VAL A 179 -9.52 -11.30 7.65
C VAL A 179 -8.96 -12.25 6.61
N LYS A 180 -9.76 -12.52 5.59
CA LYS A 180 -9.34 -13.17 4.35
C LYS A 180 -9.24 -12.11 3.26
N HIS A 181 -8.36 -12.34 2.28
CA HIS A 181 -8.33 -11.47 1.11
C HIS A 181 -9.72 -11.36 0.47
N GLY A 182 -10.12 -10.16 0.12
CA GLY A 182 -11.46 -9.88 -0.40
C GLY A 182 -12.53 -9.61 0.67
N ASP A 183 -12.25 -9.75 1.96
CA ASP A 183 -13.13 -9.27 3.03
C ASP A 183 -13.13 -7.73 3.06
N GLU A 184 -14.29 -7.12 3.28
CA GLU A 184 -14.42 -5.67 3.40
C GLU A 184 -13.71 -5.18 4.67
N VAL A 185 -12.78 -4.23 4.52
CA VAL A 185 -12.01 -3.65 5.63
C VAL A 185 -12.49 -2.26 5.98
N VAL A 186 -12.65 -1.42 4.98
CA VAL A 186 -13.01 -0.01 5.17
C VAL A 186 -13.79 0.51 3.97
N GLU A 187 -14.76 1.39 4.25
CA GLU A 187 -15.44 2.19 3.24
C GLU A 187 -15.00 3.66 3.39
N VAL A 188 -14.53 4.27 2.33
CA VAL A 188 -14.15 5.67 2.29
C VAL A 188 -15.19 6.50 1.52
N GLN A 189 -15.46 7.70 2.02
CA GLN A 189 -16.30 8.71 1.38
C GLN A 189 -15.40 9.87 0.93
N PHE A 190 -15.61 10.32 -0.30
CA PHE A 190 -14.89 11.46 -0.86
C PHE A 190 -15.56 12.79 -0.50
N LYS A 191 -14.76 13.85 -0.55
CA LYS A 191 -15.25 15.25 -0.41
C LYS A 191 -16.03 15.67 -1.63
#